data_f91c930b4e0a1180c9b9985ecb03af23
#
_entry.id   f91c930b4e0a1180c9b9985ecb03af23
#
_cell.length_a   1.000
_cell.length_b   1.000
_cell.length_c   1.000
_cell.angle_alpha   90.00
_cell.angle_beta   90.00
_cell.angle_gamma   90.00
#
_symmetry.space_group_name_H-M   'P 1'
#
loop_
_entity.id
_entity.type
_entity.pdbx_description
1 polymer ?
#
loop_
_entity_poly.entity_id
_entity_poly.type
_entity_poly.pdbx_seq_one_letter_code
_entity_poly.pdbx_strand_id
1 'polypeptide(L)'
;MMKNPCFRLMILMPILLFASCEYGRMWETPAVRPHEEPIIDVSEGTLPMDAAEAVYRATPAEELVSPVAMDDPDVVAAGSGLYGLYCVMCHGKYHDGYGTVGQSFQPLPGDLRSPRIQALSDGKMFKEISYGIPDGRQPDLATTIEVTDRWRIIAYVKSLGPR
;
A
#
# COMPACT_ATOMS: atom_id res chain seq x y z
N MET A 1 33.06 57.21 -19.40
CA MET A 1 31.66 57.20 -19.90
C MET A 1 31.57 56.17 -21.02
N MET A 2 31.01 55.00 -20.71
CA MET A 2 30.85 53.89 -21.65
C MET A 2 29.72 54.17 -22.64
N LYS A 3 30.05 54.73 -23.80
CA LYS A 3 29.10 55.04 -24.86
C LYS A 3 29.02 54.01 -26.02
N ASN A 4 29.82 52.91 -25.96
CA ASN A 4 29.80 51.92 -27.03
C ASN A 4 28.65 50.93 -26.88
N PRO A 5 27.70 50.90 -27.82
CA PRO A 5 26.55 49.97 -27.80
C PRO A 5 26.98 48.49 -27.76
N CYS A 6 28.07 48.12 -28.43
CA CYS A 6 28.62 46.76 -28.41
C CYS A 6 29.09 46.33 -27.01
N PHE A 7 29.64 47.23 -26.21
CA PHE A 7 30.09 46.93 -24.85
C PHE A 7 28.91 46.74 -23.90
N ARG A 8 27.80 47.49 -24.08
CA ARG A 8 26.57 47.30 -23.34
C ARG A 8 25.90 45.98 -23.69
N LEU A 9 25.92 45.60 -24.98
CA LEU A 9 25.37 44.31 -25.42
C LEU A 9 26.15 43.13 -24.87
N MET A 10 27.48 43.27 -24.77
CA MET A 10 28.37 42.25 -24.24
C MET A 10 28.23 42.02 -22.74
N ILE A 11 27.77 43.03 -21.98
CA ILE A 11 27.46 42.91 -20.55
C ILE A 11 26.03 42.39 -20.32
N LEU A 12 25.07 42.77 -21.16
CA LEU A 12 23.68 42.33 -21.04
C LEU A 12 23.46 40.86 -21.41
N MET A 13 24.26 40.32 -22.36
CA MET A 13 24.15 38.95 -22.81
C MET A 13 24.40 37.90 -21.71
N PRO A 14 25.45 37.96 -20.87
CA PRO A 14 25.64 37.03 -19.78
C PRO A 14 24.55 37.17 -18.70
N ILE A 15 24.04 38.36 -18.41
CA ILE A 15 22.98 38.59 -17.45
C ILE A 15 21.68 37.90 -17.88
N LEU A 16 21.34 37.95 -19.17
CA LEU A 16 20.18 37.23 -19.73
C LEU A 16 20.38 35.72 -19.72
N LEU A 17 21.57 35.22 -19.94
CA LEU A 17 21.86 33.78 -19.87
C LEU A 17 21.78 33.24 -18.44
N PHE A 18 22.15 34.02 -17.43
CA PHE A 18 21.99 33.61 -16.02
C PHE A 18 20.54 33.72 -15.51
N ALA A 19 19.72 34.58 -16.09
CA ALA A 19 18.31 34.71 -15.71
C ALA A 19 17.41 33.63 -16.27
N SER A 20 17.85 32.81 -17.25
CA SER A 20 17.03 31.82 -17.93
C SER A 20 17.06 30.42 -17.28
N CYS A 21 17.95 30.17 -16.32
CA CYS A 21 18.01 28.89 -15.63
C CYS A 21 17.15 28.94 -14.35
N GLU A 22 15.89 28.64 -14.47
CA GLU A 22 15.03 28.31 -13.32
C GLU A 22 15.44 26.92 -12.77
N TYR A 23 16.63 26.88 -12.16
CA TYR A 23 17.22 25.65 -11.62
C TYR A 23 16.48 25.17 -10.35
N GLY A 24 15.60 26.00 -9.80
CA GLY A 24 14.87 25.72 -8.55
C GLY A 24 13.78 24.68 -8.69
N ARG A 25 13.27 24.41 -9.90
CA ARG A 25 12.15 23.47 -10.12
C ARG A 25 12.45 22.01 -9.78
N MET A 26 13.70 21.63 -9.72
CA MET A 26 14.12 20.28 -9.32
C MET A 26 14.31 20.14 -7.80
N TRP A 27 14.31 21.24 -7.06
CA TRP A 27 14.52 21.29 -5.61
C TRP A 27 13.21 21.39 -4.85
N GLU A 28 12.18 22.02 -5.45
CA GLU A 28 10.85 22.13 -4.90
C GLU A 28 9.84 21.64 -5.92
N THR A 29 9.18 20.55 -5.63
CA THR A 29 8.01 20.12 -6.39
C THR A 29 6.76 20.65 -5.68
N PRO A 30 5.72 21.08 -6.42
CA PRO A 30 4.46 21.52 -5.81
C PRO A 30 3.66 20.36 -5.17
N ALA A 31 4.26 19.17 -5.07
CA ALA A 31 3.65 18.03 -4.38
C ALA A 31 3.92 18.16 -2.87
N VAL A 32 2.89 18.03 -2.08
CA VAL A 32 3.02 17.90 -0.62
C VAL A 32 3.74 16.57 -0.34
N ARG A 33 4.96 16.65 0.18
CA ARG A 33 5.74 15.47 0.58
C ARG A 33 5.46 15.16 2.05
N PRO A 34 5.19 13.88 2.40
CA PRO A 34 4.91 13.50 3.78
C PRO A 34 6.12 13.74 4.65
N HIS A 35 6.63 14.64 5.12
CA HIS A 35 7.79 14.94 6.00
C HIS A 35 8.42 16.32 5.76
N GLU A 36 7.97 17.08 4.73
CA GLU A 36 8.50 18.41 4.46
C GLU A 36 7.62 19.50 5.07
N GLU A 37 6.30 19.26 5.15
CA GLU A 37 5.37 20.19 5.80
C GLU A 37 4.54 19.48 6.87
N PRO A 38 4.11 20.20 7.92
CA PRO A 38 3.15 19.66 8.87
C PRO A 38 1.89 19.20 8.14
N ILE A 39 1.41 18.02 8.46
CA ILE A 39 0.14 17.52 7.93
C ILE A 39 -0.94 18.52 8.31
N ILE A 40 -1.73 18.94 7.33
CA ILE A 40 -2.86 19.86 7.57
C ILE A 40 -3.82 19.17 8.53
N ASP A 41 -4.04 19.77 9.69
CA ASP A 41 -5.05 19.30 10.63
C ASP A 41 -6.42 19.39 9.99
N VAL A 42 -7.09 18.25 9.88
CA VAL A 42 -8.48 18.20 9.43
C VAL A 42 -9.38 18.85 10.48
N SER A 43 -10.31 19.70 10.04
CA SER A 43 -11.25 20.35 10.95
C SER A 43 -12.02 19.35 11.79
N GLU A 44 -12.26 19.70 13.06
CA GLU A 44 -13.06 18.90 13.98
C GLU A 44 -14.43 18.58 13.38
N GLY A 45 -14.83 17.30 13.42
CA GLY A 45 -16.06 16.83 12.79
C GLY A 45 -15.95 16.36 11.35
N THR A 46 -14.76 16.42 10.73
CA THR A 46 -14.52 15.80 9.42
C THR A 46 -14.57 14.29 9.54
N LEU A 47 -15.49 13.65 8.83
CA LEU A 47 -15.55 12.19 8.71
C LEU A 47 -14.81 11.74 7.46
N PRO A 48 -13.88 10.76 7.56
CA PRO A 48 -13.28 10.15 6.37
C PRO A 48 -14.37 9.53 5.49
N MET A 49 -14.20 9.58 4.17
CA MET A 49 -15.14 8.91 3.25
C MET A 49 -15.19 7.39 3.46
N ASP A 50 -14.13 6.82 4.00
CA ASP A 50 -13.97 5.41 4.36
C ASP A 50 -14.13 5.15 5.87
N ALA A 51 -15.05 5.87 6.52
CA ALA A 51 -15.35 5.70 7.96
C ALA A 51 -15.57 4.21 8.36
N ALA A 52 -15.96 3.36 7.41
CA ALA A 52 -16.05 1.92 7.58
C ALA A 52 -14.70 1.30 8.01
N GLU A 53 -13.56 1.78 7.53
CA GLU A 53 -12.25 1.25 7.90
C GLU A 53 -11.94 1.46 9.39
N ALA A 54 -12.36 2.57 9.97
CA ALA A 54 -12.23 2.84 11.40
C ALA A 54 -13.04 1.84 12.23
N VAL A 55 -14.24 1.46 11.75
CA VAL A 55 -15.08 0.44 12.38
C VAL A 55 -14.38 -0.93 12.32
N TYR A 56 -13.90 -1.35 11.16
CA TYR A 56 -13.17 -2.61 11.02
C TYR A 56 -11.90 -2.64 11.89
N ARG A 57 -11.20 -1.53 12.00
CA ARG A 57 -10.01 -1.41 12.85
C ARG A 57 -10.34 -1.55 14.34
N ALA A 58 -11.45 -0.97 14.79
CA ALA A 58 -11.89 -1.00 16.19
C ALA A 58 -12.52 -2.33 16.60
N THR A 59 -13.21 -3.02 15.68
CA THR A 59 -13.92 -4.28 15.95
C THR A 59 -12.94 -5.40 16.28
N PRO A 60 -13.13 -6.16 17.37
CA PRO A 60 -12.32 -7.36 17.65
C PRO A 60 -12.37 -8.37 16.50
N ALA A 61 -11.26 -9.11 16.31
CA ALA A 61 -11.14 -10.07 15.20
C ALA A 61 -12.25 -11.16 15.25
N GLU A 62 -12.64 -11.55 16.43
CA GLU A 62 -13.63 -12.60 16.70
C GLU A 62 -15.06 -12.16 16.34
N GLU A 63 -15.30 -10.86 16.30
CA GLU A 63 -16.59 -10.25 15.97
C GLU A 63 -16.70 -9.89 14.48
N LEU A 64 -15.60 -9.95 13.74
CA LEU A 64 -15.59 -9.65 12.32
C LEU A 64 -16.22 -10.78 11.52
N VAL A 65 -17.26 -10.44 10.78
CA VAL A 65 -17.99 -11.37 9.90
C VAL A 65 -17.77 -10.96 8.45
N SER A 66 -17.50 -11.94 7.62
CA SER A 66 -17.35 -11.73 6.18
C SER A 66 -18.66 -11.24 5.56
N PRO A 67 -18.64 -10.16 4.75
CA PRO A 67 -19.79 -9.73 3.98
C PRO A 67 -20.05 -10.57 2.72
N VAL A 68 -19.15 -11.52 2.41
CA VAL A 68 -19.25 -12.41 1.25
C VAL A 68 -19.36 -13.87 1.68
N ALA A 69 -19.99 -14.71 0.86
CA ALA A 69 -20.04 -16.15 1.08
C ALA A 69 -18.65 -16.75 0.81
N MET A 70 -17.98 -17.22 1.87
CA MET A 70 -16.57 -17.63 1.83
C MET A 70 -16.33 -18.92 1.04
N ASP A 71 -17.38 -19.73 0.85
CA ASP A 71 -17.37 -21.01 0.12
C ASP A 71 -17.92 -20.91 -1.32
N ASP A 72 -18.36 -19.71 -1.73
CA ASP A 72 -18.86 -19.46 -3.07
C ASP A 72 -17.70 -19.57 -4.10
N PRO A 73 -17.82 -20.42 -5.12
CA PRO A 73 -16.78 -20.58 -6.14
C PRO A 73 -16.42 -19.30 -6.88
N ASP A 74 -17.36 -18.40 -7.10
CA ASP A 74 -17.10 -17.13 -7.78
C ASP A 74 -16.32 -16.16 -6.86
N VAL A 75 -16.62 -16.16 -5.57
CA VAL A 75 -15.87 -15.40 -4.55
C VAL A 75 -14.44 -15.92 -4.45
N VAL A 76 -14.26 -17.25 -4.41
CA VAL A 76 -12.95 -17.91 -4.36
C VAL A 76 -12.14 -17.61 -5.64
N ALA A 77 -12.76 -17.69 -6.80
CA ALA A 77 -12.11 -17.39 -8.08
C ALA A 77 -11.65 -15.92 -8.17
N ALA A 78 -12.50 -14.98 -7.74
CA ALA A 78 -12.15 -13.58 -7.65
C ALA A 78 -10.98 -13.36 -6.67
N GLY A 79 -11.01 -14.01 -5.50
CA GLY A 79 -9.94 -14.01 -4.50
C GLY A 79 -8.61 -14.53 -5.06
N SER A 80 -8.63 -15.57 -5.89
CA SER A 80 -7.45 -16.09 -6.58
C SER A 80 -6.82 -15.05 -7.51
N GLY A 81 -7.63 -14.32 -8.26
CA GLY A 81 -7.16 -13.22 -9.10
C GLY A 81 -6.49 -12.11 -8.28
N LEU A 82 -7.14 -11.70 -7.19
CA LEU A 82 -6.62 -10.68 -6.27
C LEU A 82 -5.33 -11.12 -5.56
N TYR A 83 -5.23 -12.40 -5.18
CA TYR A 83 -4.00 -12.98 -4.66
C TYR A 83 -2.84 -12.83 -5.66
N GLY A 84 -3.11 -13.08 -6.93
CA GLY A 84 -2.14 -12.88 -8.02
C GLY A 84 -1.65 -11.44 -8.15
N LEU A 85 -2.48 -10.44 -7.78
CA LEU A 85 -2.12 -9.03 -7.84
C LEU A 85 -1.33 -8.57 -6.61
N TYR A 86 -1.75 -8.96 -5.40
CA TYR A 86 -1.27 -8.34 -4.17
C TYR A 86 -0.38 -9.24 -3.31
N CYS A 87 -0.47 -10.56 -3.43
CA CYS A 87 0.12 -11.49 -2.47
C CYS A 87 1.24 -12.36 -3.05
N VAL A 88 1.12 -12.74 -4.33
CA VAL A 88 2.01 -13.71 -4.99
C VAL A 88 3.48 -13.30 -4.96
N MET A 89 3.79 -12.01 -4.99
CA MET A 89 5.16 -11.51 -4.99
C MET A 89 5.93 -11.92 -3.72
N CYS A 90 5.25 -11.99 -2.58
CA CYS A 90 5.84 -12.42 -1.32
C CYS A 90 5.52 -13.89 -1.02
N HIS A 91 4.26 -14.33 -1.14
CA HIS A 91 3.83 -15.66 -0.73
C HIS A 91 4.04 -16.75 -1.79
N GLY A 92 4.39 -16.37 -3.03
CA GLY A 92 4.67 -17.31 -4.12
C GLY A 92 3.42 -17.93 -4.71
N LYS A 93 3.56 -18.51 -5.92
CA LYS A 93 2.47 -19.20 -6.61
C LYS A 93 2.06 -20.53 -5.96
N TYR A 94 2.93 -21.08 -5.11
CA TYR A 94 2.69 -22.30 -4.34
C TYR A 94 2.28 -22.01 -2.90
N HIS A 95 2.15 -20.73 -2.52
CA HIS A 95 1.71 -20.24 -1.21
C HIS A 95 2.69 -20.56 -0.06
N ASP A 96 3.93 -20.86 -0.38
CA ASP A 96 4.99 -21.36 0.51
C ASP A 96 6.02 -20.31 0.94
N GLY A 97 5.78 -19.05 0.56
CA GLY A 97 6.70 -17.94 0.86
C GLY A 97 7.82 -17.74 -0.17
N TYR A 98 7.93 -18.61 -1.19
CA TYR A 98 8.93 -18.48 -2.23
C TYR A 98 8.47 -17.59 -3.40
N GLY A 99 7.92 -16.44 -3.08
CA GLY A 99 7.65 -15.38 -4.06
C GLY A 99 8.93 -14.67 -4.50
N THR A 100 8.87 -13.96 -5.62
CA THR A 100 10.03 -13.23 -6.17
C THR A 100 10.65 -12.25 -5.16
N VAL A 101 9.82 -11.58 -4.37
CA VAL A 101 10.24 -10.70 -3.27
C VAL A 101 10.41 -11.50 -1.97
N GLY A 102 9.53 -12.49 -1.75
CA GLY A 102 9.52 -13.31 -0.53
C GLY A 102 10.86 -13.96 -0.21
N GLN A 103 11.57 -14.45 -1.25
CA GLN A 103 12.89 -15.06 -1.11
C GLN A 103 13.95 -14.15 -0.50
N SER A 104 13.77 -12.84 -0.53
CA SER A 104 14.70 -11.87 0.07
C SER A 104 14.51 -11.72 1.58
N PHE A 105 13.48 -12.32 2.16
CA PHE A 105 13.23 -12.24 3.59
C PHE A 105 13.81 -13.45 4.36
N GLN A 106 14.32 -13.18 5.55
CA GLN A 106 14.73 -14.21 6.52
C GLN A 106 14.08 -13.89 7.88
N PRO A 107 13.19 -14.74 8.40
CA PRO A 107 12.63 -15.94 7.74
C PRO A 107 11.73 -15.57 6.55
N LEU A 108 11.45 -16.55 5.69
CA LEU A 108 10.51 -16.42 4.58
C LEU A 108 9.11 -15.99 5.08
N PRO A 109 8.29 -15.37 4.20
CA PRO A 109 6.86 -15.22 4.46
C PRO A 109 6.22 -16.56 4.83
N GLY A 110 5.23 -16.53 5.72
CA GLY A 110 4.59 -17.75 6.19
C GLY A 110 3.95 -18.55 5.05
N ASP A 111 4.08 -19.89 5.13
CA ASP A 111 3.34 -20.80 4.27
C ASP A 111 1.84 -20.69 4.57
N LEU A 112 1.06 -20.20 3.61
CA LEU A 112 -0.38 -19.97 3.75
C LEU A 112 -1.19 -21.25 3.90
N ARG A 113 -0.62 -22.40 3.52
CA ARG A 113 -1.21 -23.73 3.71
C ARG A 113 -0.76 -24.44 4.97
N SER A 114 0.08 -23.81 5.78
CA SER A 114 0.46 -24.39 7.06
C SER A 114 -0.78 -24.53 7.98
N PRO A 115 -0.86 -25.60 8.80
CA PRO A 115 -1.96 -25.78 9.74
C PRO A 115 -2.15 -24.57 10.67
N ARG A 116 -1.08 -23.90 11.04
CA ARG A 116 -1.12 -22.68 11.85
C ARG A 116 -1.90 -21.55 11.18
N ILE A 117 -1.64 -21.30 9.90
CA ILE A 117 -2.33 -20.22 9.16
C ILE A 117 -3.77 -20.63 8.85
N GLN A 118 -4.00 -21.88 8.43
CA GLN A 118 -5.33 -22.37 8.10
C GLN A 118 -6.26 -22.43 9.33
N ALA A 119 -5.72 -22.54 10.54
CA ALA A 119 -6.47 -22.52 11.79
C ALA A 119 -6.85 -21.10 12.28
N LEU A 120 -6.28 -20.03 11.69
CA LEU A 120 -6.69 -18.67 12.05
C LEU A 120 -8.16 -18.44 11.71
N SER A 121 -8.88 -17.66 12.52
CA SER A 121 -10.20 -17.20 12.15
C SER A 121 -10.15 -16.23 10.97
N ASP A 122 -11.23 -16.14 10.21
CA ASP A 122 -11.31 -15.26 9.05
C ASP A 122 -11.10 -13.79 9.44
N GLY A 123 -11.68 -13.38 10.56
CA GLY A 123 -11.48 -12.03 11.08
C GLY A 123 -10.05 -11.78 11.55
N LYS A 124 -9.34 -12.80 12.05
CA LYS A 124 -7.91 -12.67 12.37
C LYS A 124 -7.07 -12.49 11.11
N MET A 125 -7.32 -13.27 10.05
CA MET A 125 -6.70 -13.07 8.76
C MET A 125 -7.00 -11.68 8.18
N PHE A 126 -8.25 -11.23 8.31
CA PHE A 126 -8.64 -9.88 7.86
C PHE A 126 -7.84 -8.79 8.57
N LYS A 127 -7.66 -8.89 9.88
CA LYS A 127 -6.85 -7.94 10.65
C LYS A 127 -5.38 -7.94 10.21
N GLU A 128 -4.79 -9.12 10.04
CA GLU A 128 -3.39 -9.26 9.63
C GLU A 128 -3.15 -8.74 8.22
N ILE A 129 -4.06 -8.96 7.28
CA ILE A 129 -3.99 -8.41 5.92
C ILE A 129 -4.19 -6.90 5.95
N SER A 130 -5.18 -6.42 6.72
CA SER A 130 -5.55 -5.01 6.73
C SER A 130 -4.53 -4.13 7.44
N TYR A 131 -4.02 -4.58 8.59
CA TYR A 131 -3.25 -3.72 9.51
C TYR A 131 -1.86 -4.26 9.84
N GLY A 132 -1.45 -5.31 9.12
CA GLY A 132 -0.18 -5.96 9.37
C GLY A 132 -0.16 -6.79 10.66
N ILE A 133 1.03 -7.27 10.98
CA ILE A 133 1.32 -8.01 12.20
C ILE A 133 2.28 -7.17 13.02
N PRO A 134 1.99 -6.85 14.30
CA PRO A 134 2.92 -6.11 15.15
C PRO A 134 4.32 -6.77 15.15
N ASP A 135 5.34 -5.98 14.96
CA ASP A 135 6.75 -6.40 14.82
C ASP A 135 7.01 -7.41 13.68
N GLY A 136 5.99 -7.65 12.85
CA GLY A 136 6.06 -8.51 11.68
C GLY A 136 6.45 -7.74 10.40
N ARG A 137 6.51 -8.49 9.28
CA ARG A 137 6.82 -7.94 7.96
C ARG A 137 5.59 -7.89 7.04
N GLN A 138 4.44 -8.31 7.52
CA GLN A 138 3.19 -8.20 6.80
C GLN A 138 2.86 -6.70 6.66
N PRO A 139 2.78 -6.14 5.44
CA PRO A 139 2.41 -4.75 5.26
C PRO A 139 0.94 -4.50 5.62
N ASP A 140 0.63 -3.28 6.00
CA ASP A 140 -0.74 -2.76 6.10
C ASP A 140 -1.28 -2.55 4.68
N LEU A 141 -2.35 -3.25 4.34
CA LEU A 141 -2.99 -3.19 3.01
C LEU A 141 -4.39 -2.57 3.04
N ALA A 142 -4.80 -2.01 4.17
CA ALA A 142 -6.13 -1.42 4.32
C ALA A 142 -6.40 -0.28 3.34
N THR A 143 -5.38 0.52 3.01
CA THR A 143 -5.48 1.62 2.07
C THR A 143 -5.27 1.22 0.61
N THR A 144 -4.85 -0.01 0.36
CA THR A 144 -4.49 -0.51 -0.98
C THR A 144 -5.56 -1.45 -1.54
N ILE A 145 -6.20 -2.23 -0.69
CA ILE A 145 -7.17 -3.27 -1.08
C ILE A 145 -8.51 -2.98 -0.43
N GLU A 146 -9.55 -2.90 -1.23
CA GLU A 146 -10.92 -2.71 -0.76
C GLU A 146 -11.34 -3.78 0.25
N VAL A 147 -12.20 -3.39 1.21
CA VAL A 147 -12.68 -4.28 2.29
C VAL A 147 -13.18 -5.61 1.74
N THR A 148 -14.07 -5.57 0.74
CA THR A 148 -14.67 -6.77 0.15
C THR A 148 -13.62 -7.64 -0.53
N ASP A 149 -12.62 -7.04 -1.16
CA ASP A 149 -11.55 -7.78 -1.86
C ASP A 149 -10.60 -8.47 -0.88
N ARG A 150 -10.35 -7.87 0.29
CA ARG A 150 -9.62 -8.56 1.37
C ARG A 150 -10.35 -9.82 1.83
N TRP A 151 -11.67 -9.79 1.96
CA TRP A 151 -12.47 -10.97 2.28
C TRP A 151 -12.46 -12.03 1.16
N ARG A 152 -12.48 -11.62 -0.10
CA ARG A 152 -12.32 -12.55 -1.25
C ARG A 152 -10.96 -13.24 -1.23
N ILE A 153 -9.89 -12.50 -0.93
CA ILE A 153 -8.53 -13.08 -0.77
C ILE A 153 -8.52 -14.10 0.36
N ILE A 154 -9.16 -13.83 1.49
CA ILE A 154 -9.25 -14.77 2.62
C ILE A 154 -10.02 -16.03 2.20
N ALA A 155 -11.14 -15.89 1.50
CA ALA A 155 -11.90 -17.01 0.96
C ALA A 155 -11.01 -17.92 0.11
N TYR A 156 -10.24 -17.34 -0.80
CA TYR A 156 -9.28 -18.08 -1.60
C TYR A 156 -8.22 -18.79 -0.76
N VAL A 157 -7.57 -18.09 0.19
CA VAL A 157 -6.54 -18.67 1.05
C VAL A 157 -7.11 -19.84 1.88
N LYS A 158 -8.32 -19.71 2.39
CA LYS A 158 -9.01 -20.76 3.14
C LYS A 158 -9.35 -21.97 2.25
N SER A 159 -9.72 -21.73 1.01
CA SER A 159 -10.05 -22.81 0.05
C SER A 159 -8.85 -23.70 -0.31
N LEU A 160 -7.61 -23.22 -0.09
CA LEU A 160 -6.40 -24.00 -0.34
C LEU A 160 -6.27 -25.21 0.60
N GLY A 161 -6.82 -25.11 1.80
CA GLY A 161 -6.70 -26.13 2.84
C GLY A 161 -5.27 -26.35 3.34
N PRO A 162 -5.12 -27.07 4.44
CA PRO A 162 -3.80 -27.38 5.01
C PRO A 162 -3.05 -28.41 4.16
N ARG A 163 -1.71 -28.39 4.26
CA ARG A 163 -0.81 -29.39 3.71
C ARG A 163 0.21 -29.86 4.74
#